data_91b1eb3de742b776be78fd134247511e
#
_entry.id   91b1eb3de742b776be78fd134247511e
#
_cell.length_a   1.000
_cell.length_b   1.000
_cell.length_c   1.000
_cell.angle_alpha   90.00
_cell.angle_beta   90.00
_cell.angle_gamma   90.00
#
_symmetry.space_group_name_H-M   'P 1'
#
loop_
_entity.id
_entity.type
_entity.pdbx_description
1 polymer ?
#
loop_
_entity_poly.entity_id
_entity_poly.type
_entity_poly.pdbx_seq_one_letter_code
_entity_poly.pdbx_strand_id
1 'polypeptide(L)'
;MTEIILQDVIKTQLRTVKMDHSGVAETWKSLPNTKCQVGYDGLNSLVRIPSDATEATNWKTRNSLIRTRVSVSKDTYLYLSFDYQNSDIIAPFLVDLFSSVDDSGNKSSQTLEELLRRWSGYWIETKPNFSKEDQIGTLGELLILENLLNLKPTKETLEVWSSPKMKDDLHDFEGMKGNIEAKTSSSVPRQFYVSSINQMDHEIIEPKSLTIIFVKLTPGDDFTLPSVVDRIRSKCSEIGISVDFDEMLKKRGYRNFEEDVYAELSFQMDGIDQHIVDSDTPIYTNRELNQIYPAVARINQVVDPNMIDFSTIESSDWSDIANRLGV
;
A
#
# COMPACT_ATOMS: atom_id res chain seq x y z
N MET A 1 36.61 -13.65 -5.16
CA MET A 1 35.38 -14.32 -4.68
C MET A 1 34.56 -14.63 -5.90
N THR A 2 34.05 -15.84 -6.08
CA THR A 2 33.17 -16.12 -7.22
C THR A 2 31.86 -15.37 -7.06
N GLU A 3 31.17 -14.98 -8.15
CA GLU A 3 29.91 -14.25 -8.11
C GLU A 3 28.84 -14.92 -7.24
N ILE A 4 28.77 -16.26 -7.27
CA ILE A 4 27.85 -17.06 -6.45
C ILE A 4 28.13 -16.86 -4.96
N ILE A 5 29.39 -16.87 -4.54
CA ILE A 5 29.77 -16.67 -3.13
C ILE A 5 29.41 -15.24 -2.69
N LEU A 6 29.63 -14.24 -3.53
CA LEU A 6 29.26 -12.85 -3.22
C LEU A 6 27.75 -12.68 -3.09
N GLN A 7 26.98 -13.31 -3.96
CA GLN A 7 25.51 -13.27 -3.88
C GLN A 7 24.99 -13.86 -2.57
N ASP A 8 25.52 -15.01 -2.14
CA ASP A 8 25.14 -15.63 -0.87
C ASP A 8 25.55 -14.77 0.34
N VAL A 9 26.71 -14.13 0.27
CA VAL A 9 27.16 -13.18 1.30
C VAL A 9 26.20 -12.00 1.39
N ILE A 10 25.81 -11.40 0.27
CA ILE A 10 24.86 -10.26 0.23
C ILE A 10 23.52 -10.67 0.85
N LYS A 11 22.94 -11.78 0.42
CA LYS A 11 21.66 -12.28 0.97
C LYS A 11 21.73 -12.55 2.47
N THR A 12 22.82 -13.18 2.92
CA THR A 12 23.05 -13.45 4.34
C THR A 12 23.13 -12.17 5.14
N GLN A 13 23.87 -11.17 4.66
CA GLN A 13 24.00 -9.88 5.35
C GLN A 13 22.68 -9.11 5.39
N LEU A 14 21.92 -9.06 4.28
CA LEU A 14 20.59 -8.47 4.24
C LEU A 14 19.63 -9.11 5.25
N ARG A 15 19.65 -10.44 5.33
CA ARG A 15 18.86 -11.17 6.33
C ARG A 15 19.30 -10.82 7.75
N THR A 16 20.59 -10.75 7.99
CA THR A 16 21.15 -10.47 9.32
C THR A 16 20.79 -9.06 9.79
N VAL A 17 20.95 -8.02 8.95
CA VAL A 17 20.58 -6.64 9.34
C VAL A 17 19.11 -6.50 9.64
N LYS A 18 18.25 -7.22 8.91
CA LYS A 18 16.81 -7.25 9.19
C LYS A 18 16.51 -7.92 10.53
N MET A 19 17.18 -9.01 10.87
CA MET A 19 16.99 -9.70 12.15
C MET A 19 17.54 -8.91 13.35
N ASP A 20 18.64 -8.18 13.15
CA ASP A 20 19.30 -7.38 14.18
C ASP A 20 18.65 -5.99 14.36
N HIS A 21 17.67 -5.64 13.51
CA HIS A 21 17.03 -4.34 13.56
C HIS A 21 16.17 -4.18 14.83
N SER A 22 16.45 -3.13 15.59
CA SER A 22 15.79 -2.85 16.88
C SER A 22 14.61 -1.84 16.80
N GLY A 23 14.27 -1.40 15.61
CA GLY A 23 13.10 -0.54 15.35
C GLY A 23 13.31 0.97 15.54
N VAL A 24 14.51 1.43 15.91
CA VAL A 24 14.72 2.87 16.24
C VAL A 24 15.63 3.60 15.24
N ALA A 25 16.52 2.91 14.56
CA ALA A 25 17.47 3.50 13.63
C ALA A 25 17.89 2.50 12.54
N GLU A 26 18.41 3.02 11.43
CA GLU A 26 18.99 2.19 10.36
C GLU A 26 20.06 1.26 10.93
N THR A 27 19.97 -0.02 10.66
CA THR A 27 20.98 -1.03 11.01
C THR A 27 21.87 -1.30 9.81
N TRP A 28 23.18 -1.26 9.95
CA TRP A 28 24.14 -1.41 8.86
C TRP A 28 25.18 -2.48 9.12
N LYS A 29 25.57 -3.21 8.07
CA LYS A 29 26.70 -4.14 8.06
C LYS A 29 27.56 -3.95 6.83
N SER A 30 28.88 -3.98 7.01
CA SER A 30 29.84 -3.90 5.92
C SER A 30 29.96 -5.24 5.20
N LEU A 31 30.11 -5.17 3.89
CA LEU A 31 30.47 -6.33 3.10
C LEU A 31 31.99 -6.60 3.20
N PRO A 32 32.40 -7.86 3.14
CA PRO A 32 33.83 -8.22 3.24
C PRO A 32 34.66 -7.56 2.14
N ASN A 33 35.80 -6.99 2.51
CA ASN A 33 36.79 -6.41 1.61
C ASN A 33 36.30 -5.26 0.72
N THR A 34 35.28 -4.52 1.16
CA THR A 34 34.76 -3.34 0.45
C THR A 34 34.19 -2.34 1.45
N LYS A 35 34.11 -1.06 1.05
CA LYS A 35 33.41 -0.03 1.81
C LYS A 35 31.89 -0.01 1.56
N CYS A 36 31.40 -0.89 0.70
CA CYS A 36 29.96 -1.05 0.49
C CYS A 36 29.32 -1.66 1.72
N GLN A 37 28.09 -1.23 2.01
CA GLN A 37 27.35 -1.72 3.17
C GLN A 37 25.91 -2.04 2.79
N VAL A 38 25.34 -2.99 3.49
CA VAL A 38 23.91 -3.32 3.43
C VAL A 38 23.26 -2.97 4.77
N GLY A 39 22.01 -2.56 4.71
CA GLY A 39 21.29 -2.10 5.89
C GLY A 39 19.79 -2.41 5.84
N TYR A 40 19.10 -2.01 6.91
CA TYR A 40 17.65 -2.11 7.04
C TYR A 40 17.14 -0.94 7.89
N ASP A 41 16.02 -0.30 7.47
CA ASP A 41 15.42 0.87 8.13
C ASP A 41 14.09 0.56 8.85
N GLY A 42 13.75 -0.72 8.99
CA GLY A 42 12.48 -1.16 9.53
C GLY A 42 11.45 -1.50 8.46
N LEU A 43 11.57 -0.93 7.27
CA LEU A 43 10.67 -1.14 6.12
C LEU A 43 11.42 -1.73 4.93
N ASN A 44 12.53 -1.12 4.55
CA ASN A 44 13.27 -1.43 3.34
C ASN A 44 14.65 -2.01 3.64
N SER A 45 15.11 -2.86 2.75
CA SER A 45 16.54 -3.17 2.63
C SER A 45 17.26 -1.98 2.05
N LEU A 46 18.41 -1.66 2.62
CA LEU A 46 19.24 -0.53 2.22
C LEU A 46 20.59 -1.03 1.72
N VAL A 47 21.14 -0.28 0.79
CA VAL A 47 22.53 -0.44 0.32
C VAL A 47 23.15 0.92 0.26
N ARG A 48 24.41 1.06 0.69
CA ARG A 48 25.20 2.24 0.45
C ARG A 48 26.55 1.89 -0.16
N ILE A 49 26.92 2.66 -1.17
CA ILE A 49 28.20 2.54 -1.87
C ILE A 49 28.93 3.88 -1.80
N PRO A 50 30.27 3.89 -1.71
CA PRO A 50 31.06 5.11 -1.80
C PRO A 50 30.72 5.89 -3.07
N SER A 51 30.73 7.21 -3.02
CA SER A 51 30.38 8.06 -4.16
C SER A 51 31.30 9.27 -4.28
N ASP A 52 31.53 9.67 -5.51
CA ASP A 52 32.17 10.92 -5.92
C ASP A 52 31.15 12.04 -6.24
N ALA A 53 29.86 11.78 -6.05
CA ALA A 53 28.82 12.75 -6.34
C ALA A 53 28.92 13.97 -5.43
N THR A 54 28.88 15.16 -6.04
CA THR A 54 28.98 16.46 -5.33
C THR A 54 27.61 17.06 -5.00
N GLU A 55 26.54 16.55 -5.61
CA GLU A 55 25.17 17.04 -5.46
C GLU A 55 24.20 15.88 -5.20
N ALA A 56 23.16 16.15 -4.41
CA ALA A 56 22.08 15.21 -4.20
C ALA A 56 21.28 15.05 -5.49
N THR A 57 21.51 13.96 -6.20
CA THR A 57 20.78 13.64 -7.42
C THR A 57 19.76 12.56 -7.10
N ASN A 58 18.47 12.88 -7.20
CA ASN A 58 17.42 11.90 -7.10
C ASN A 58 17.27 11.23 -8.46
N TRP A 59 17.81 10.03 -8.60
CA TRP A 59 17.56 9.23 -9.79
C TRP A 59 16.29 8.43 -9.61
N LYS A 60 15.36 8.69 -10.48
CA LYS A 60 14.16 7.84 -10.60
C LYS A 60 14.49 6.68 -11.53
N THR A 61 14.49 5.47 -11.02
CA THR A 61 14.43 4.31 -11.88
C THR A 61 13.00 4.18 -12.41
N ARG A 62 12.83 3.97 -13.70
CA ARG A 62 11.52 3.63 -14.29
C ARG A 62 10.96 2.29 -13.76
N ASN A 63 11.80 1.47 -13.14
CA ASN A 63 11.43 0.27 -12.43
C ASN A 63 11.42 0.55 -10.94
N SER A 64 10.28 0.43 -10.34
CA SER A 64 9.96 0.65 -8.94
C SER A 64 10.66 -0.30 -7.94
N LEU A 65 11.58 -1.16 -8.39
CA LEU A 65 12.29 -2.11 -7.52
C LEU A 65 13.35 -1.47 -6.65
N ILE A 66 14.00 -0.40 -7.13
CA ILE A 66 15.11 0.24 -6.42
C ILE A 66 14.94 1.76 -6.44
N ARG A 67 15.00 2.38 -5.26
CA ARG A 67 15.12 3.83 -5.11
C ARG A 67 16.56 4.21 -4.87
N THR A 68 16.95 5.34 -5.39
CA THR A 68 18.30 5.87 -5.22
C THR A 68 18.27 7.28 -4.63
N ARG A 69 19.18 7.55 -3.71
CA ARG A 69 19.44 8.90 -3.19
C ARG A 69 20.93 9.09 -2.96
N VAL A 70 21.39 10.32 -3.03
CA VAL A 70 22.74 10.70 -2.61
C VAL A 70 22.67 11.37 -1.25
N SER A 71 23.51 10.94 -0.32
CA SER A 71 23.75 11.66 0.93
C SER A 71 25.16 12.19 0.94
N VAL A 72 25.28 13.49 1.06
CA VAL A 72 26.55 14.19 1.17
C VAL A 72 26.78 14.54 2.64
N SER A 73 27.74 13.86 3.27
CA SER A 73 28.24 14.18 4.60
C SER A 73 29.77 14.15 4.55
N LYS A 74 30.47 13.91 5.68
CA LYS A 74 31.92 13.73 5.69
C LYS A 74 32.40 12.68 4.67
N ASP A 75 31.59 11.62 4.51
CA ASP A 75 31.75 10.61 3.46
C ASP A 75 30.51 10.65 2.58
N THR A 76 30.68 10.78 1.26
CA THR A 76 29.57 10.79 0.31
C THR A 76 29.24 9.37 -0.08
N TYR A 77 27.95 9.02 0.04
CA TYR A 77 27.42 7.73 -0.35
C TYR A 77 26.24 7.87 -1.29
N LEU A 78 26.15 6.96 -2.24
CA LEU A 78 24.92 6.63 -2.95
C LEU A 78 24.16 5.59 -2.13
N TYR A 79 22.88 5.86 -1.90
CA TYR A 79 21.96 4.98 -1.21
C TYR A 79 20.98 4.36 -2.20
N LEU A 80 20.79 3.06 -2.08
CA LEU A 80 19.73 2.33 -2.74
C LEU A 80 18.81 1.76 -1.67
N SER A 81 17.51 1.78 -1.91
CA SER A 81 16.53 1.12 -1.06
C SER A 81 15.58 0.25 -1.90
N PHE A 82 15.15 -0.87 -1.36
CA PHE A 82 14.25 -1.81 -2.00
C PHE A 82 13.53 -2.68 -0.96
N ASP A 83 12.35 -3.21 -1.32
CA ASP A 83 11.63 -4.14 -0.43
C ASP A 83 12.48 -5.42 -0.23
N TYR A 84 12.63 -5.82 1.03
CA TYR A 84 13.38 -7.03 1.39
C TYR A 84 12.88 -8.29 0.64
N GLN A 85 11.59 -8.37 0.31
CA GLN A 85 11.02 -9.50 -0.44
C GLN A 85 11.62 -9.62 -1.84
N ASN A 86 12.14 -8.53 -2.41
CA ASN A 86 12.80 -8.51 -3.70
C ASN A 86 14.30 -8.86 -3.63
N SER A 87 14.83 -9.22 -2.45
CA SER A 87 16.26 -9.49 -2.24
C SER A 87 16.82 -10.54 -3.20
N ASP A 88 16.03 -11.58 -3.52
CA ASP A 88 16.46 -12.63 -4.45
C ASP A 88 16.60 -12.14 -5.90
N ILE A 89 15.71 -11.22 -6.32
CA ILE A 89 15.72 -10.63 -7.67
C ILE A 89 16.82 -9.56 -7.77
N ILE A 90 17.06 -8.84 -6.68
CA ILE A 90 18.01 -7.71 -6.65
C ILE A 90 19.43 -8.17 -6.35
N ALA A 91 19.65 -9.30 -5.65
CA ALA A 91 20.97 -9.76 -5.30
C ALA A 91 21.94 -9.92 -6.48
N PRO A 92 21.56 -10.46 -7.66
CA PRO A 92 22.45 -10.49 -8.82
C PRO A 92 22.87 -9.08 -9.31
N PHE A 93 21.94 -8.12 -9.31
CA PHE A 93 22.27 -6.72 -9.61
C PHE A 93 23.28 -6.14 -8.60
N LEU A 94 23.12 -6.44 -7.31
CA LEU A 94 24.05 -5.98 -6.29
C LEU A 94 25.44 -6.61 -6.44
N VAL A 95 25.52 -7.85 -6.94
CA VAL A 95 26.80 -8.48 -7.29
C VAL A 95 27.50 -7.67 -8.39
N ASP A 96 26.80 -7.36 -9.48
CA ASP A 96 27.35 -6.53 -10.55
C ASP A 96 27.77 -5.15 -10.04
N LEU A 97 26.93 -4.52 -9.22
CA LEU A 97 27.20 -3.19 -8.67
C LEU A 97 28.45 -3.19 -7.79
N PHE A 98 28.55 -4.09 -6.82
CA PHE A 98 29.70 -4.17 -5.90
C PHE A 98 30.99 -4.62 -6.58
N SER A 99 30.86 -5.35 -7.70
CA SER A 99 32.01 -5.73 -8.51
C SER A 99 32.51 -4.61 -9.42
N SER A 100 31.65 -3.63 -9.70
CA SER A 100 31.93 -2.54 -10.66
C SER A 100 32.30 -1.21 -9.97
N VAL A 101 32.00 -1.05 -8.68
CA VAL A 101 32.30 0.16 -7.91
C VAL A 101 33.57 -0.06 -7.09
N ASP A 102 34.53 0.85 -7.19
CA ASP A 102 35.72 0.85 -6.35
C ASP A 102 35.48 1.51 -4.98
N ASP A 103 36.38 1.27 -4.04
CA ASP A 103 36.29 1.83 -2.68
C ASP A 103 36.55 3.34 -2.60
N SER A 104 37.03 3.97 -3.68
CA SER A 104 37.18 5.42 -3.78
C SER A 104 35.88 6.11 -4.16
N GLY A 105 34.90 5.36 -4.68
CA GLY A 105 33.64 5.86 -5.21
C GLY A 105 33.76 6.58 -6.55
N ASN A 106 34.92 6.48 -7.22
CA ASN A 106 35.13 7.13 -8.51
C ASN A 106 34.18 6.58 -9.55
N LYS A 107 33.43 7.48 -10.23
CA LYS A 107 32.41 7.16 -11.23
C LYS A 107 31.26 6.25 -10.73
N SER A 108 31.09 6.13 -9.43
CA SER A 108 30.03 5.27 -8.87
C SER A 108 28.64 5.66 -9.34
N SER A 109 28.37 6.95 -9.50
CA SER A 109 27.11 7.49 -10.04
C SER A 109 26.87 7.02 -11.47
N GLN A 110 27.88 7.17 -12.34
CA GLN A 110 27.80 6.74 -13.73
C GLN A 110 27.64 5.22 -13.84
N THR A 111 28.44 4.48 -13.06
CA THR A 111 28.37 3.00 -13.00
C THR A 111 26.99 2.52 -12.59
N LEU A 112 26.40 3.15 -11.55
CA LEU A 112 25.07 2.80 -11.10
C LEU A 112 24.02 3.07 -12.18
N GLU A 113 24.08 4.23 -12.85
CA GLU A 113 23.14 4.58 -13.93
C GLU A 113 23.23 3.58 -15.11
N GLU A 114 24.44 3.22 -15.54
CA GLU A 114 24.66 2.24 -16.61
C GLU A 114 24.13 0.85 -16.24
N LEU A 115 24.36 0.44 -14.97
CA LEU A 115 23.84 -0.84 -14.45
C LEU A 115 22.33 -0.84 -14.37
N LEU A 116 21.71 0.21 -13.82
CA LEU A 116 20.27 0.33 -13.73
C LEU A 116 19.62 0.27 -15.13
N ARG A 117 20.21 0.93 -16.13
CA ARG A 117 19.75 0.87 -17.52
C ARG A 117 19.87 -0.53 -18.12
N ARG A 118 20.99 -1.23 -17.88
CA ARG A 118 21.22 -2.60 -18.35
C ARG A 118 20.25 -3.59 -17.73
N TRP A 119 20.05 -3.49 -16.41
CA TRP A 119 19.19 -4.39 -15.64
C TRP A 119 17.69 -4.08 -15.81
N SER A 120 17.32 -2.88 -16.25
CA SER A 120 15.93 -2.52 -16.52
C SER A 120 15.22 -3.45 -17.52
N GLY A 121 15.96 -4.05 -18.44
CA GLY A 121 15.43 -5.06 -19.37
C GLY A 121 15.24 -6.45 -18.77
N TYR A 122 15.91 -6.76 -17.67
CA TYR A 122 15.78 -8.04 -16.94
C TYR A 122 14.73 -7.98 -15.85
N TRP A 123 14.57 -6.83 -15.25
CA TRP A 123 13.44 -6.58 -14.38
C TRP A 123 12.24 -6.36 -15.28
N ILE A 124 11.56 -7.47 -15.59
CA ILE A 124 10.32 -7.43 -16.37
C ILE A 124 9.50 -6.27 -15.82
N GLU A 125 8.93 -5.46 -16.70
CA GLU A 125 7.82 -4.58 -16.38
C GLU A 125 6.72 -5.44 -15.75
N THR A 126 6.89 -5.77 -14.49
CA THR A 126 5.77 -6.18 -13.68
C THR A 126 4.91 -4.93 -13.65
N LYS A 127 3.77 -4.98 -14.37
CA LYS A 127 2.67 -4.05 -14.09
C LYS A 127 2.63 -3.92 -12.58
N PRO A 128 2.53 -2.70 -12.04
CA PRO A 128 2.42 -2.55 -10.60
C PRO A 128 1.41 -3.59 -10.13
N ASN A 129 1.81 -4.45 -9.18
CA ASN A 129 0.91 -5.48 -8.62
C ASN A 129 -0.33 -4.85 -7.98
N PHE A 130 -0.37 -3.53 -7.96
CA PHE A 130 -1.37 -2.65 -7.44
C PHE A 130 -1.90 -1.81 -8.60
N SER A 131 -2.99 -2.28 -9.19
CA SER A 131 -3.60 -1.66 -10.36
C SER A 131 -4.11 -0.24 -10.05
N LYS A 132 -4.47 0.52 -11.08
CA LYS A 132 -5.10 1.83 -10.89
C LYS A 132 -6.40 1.71 -10.09
N GLU A 133 -7.18 0.67 -10.36
CA GLU A 133 -8.42 0.35 -9.67
C GLU A 133 -8.16 0.04 -8.19
N ASP A 134 -7.12 -0.76 -7.89
CA ASP A 134 -6.70 -1.07 -6.53
C ASP A 134 -6.25 0.20 -5.79
N GLN A 135 -5.51 1.10 -6.47
CA GLN A 135 -5.09 2.38 -5.90
C GLN A 135 -6.28 3.25 -5.53
N ILE A 136 -7.27 3.36 -6.42
CA ILE A 136 -8.48 4.17 -6.20
C ILE A 136 -9.31 3.55 -5.07
N GLY A 137 -9.50 2.23 -5.06
CA GLY A 137 -10.22 1.52 -4.01
C GLY A 137 -9.57 1.74 -2.64
N THR A 138 -8.27 1.45 -2.53
CA THR A 138 -7.53 1.65 -1.29
C THR A 138 -7.49 3.11 -0.84
N LEU A 139 -7.41 4.05 -1.78
CA LEU A 139 -7.48 5.47 -1.46
C LEU A 139 -8.81 5.84 -0.76
N GLY A 140 -9.93 5.33 -1.26
CA GLY A 140 -11.23 5.53 -0.62
C GLY A 140 -11.31 4.93 0.78
N GLU A 141 -10.82 3.69 0.96
CA GLU A 141 -10.72 3.07 2.29
C GLU A 141 -9.86 3.91 3.25
N LEU A 142 -8.71 4.39 2.77
CA LEU A 142 -7.81 5.21 3.59
C LEU A 142 -8.42 6.57 3.97
N LEU A 143 -9.20 7.19 3.11
CA LEU A 143 -9.91 8.43 3.44
C LEU A 143 -10.97 8.20 4.53
N ILE A 144 -11.65 7.05 4.52
CA ILE A 144 -12.55 6.63 5.59
C ILE A 144 -11.76 6.41 6.89
N LEU A 145 -10.68 5.63 6.83
CA LEU A 145 -9.82 5.34 7.98
C LEU A 145 -9.23 6.62 8.59
N GLU A 146 -8.78 7.56 7.76
CA GLU A 146 -8.23 8.84 8.22
C GLU A 146 -9.24 9.62 9.05
N ASN A 147 -10.51 9.65 8.61
CA ASN A 147 -11.58 10.31 9.34
C ASN A 147 -11.91 9.60 10.67
N LEU A 148 -11.94 8.27 10.68
CA LEU A 148 -12.12 7.50 11.91
C LEU A 148 -10.99 7.74 12.92
N LEU A 149 -9.74 7.73 12.46
CA LEU A 149 -8.57 8.02 13.30
C LEU A 149 -8.50 9.47 13.77
N ASN A 150 -9.08 10.42 13.01
CA ASN A 150 -9.21 11.81 13.46
C ASN A 150 -10.16 11.94 14.67
N LEU A 151 -11.21 11.12 14.71
CA LEU A 151 -12.15 11.09 15.83
C LEU A 151 -11.60 10.31 17.02
N LYS A 152 -11.06 9.13 16.74
CA LYS A 152 -10.60 8.21 17.77
C LYS A 152 -9.28 7.56 17.36
N PRO A 153 -8.14 8.21 17.68
CA PRO A 153 -6.82 7.70 17.30
C PRO A 153 -6.40 6.56 18.24
N THR A 154 -6.92 5.37 18.01
CA THR A 154 -6.61 4.16 18.80
C THR A 154 -6.28 2.98 17.91
N LYS A 155 -5.69 1.94 18.53
CA LYS A 155 -5.39 0.69 17.82
C LYS A 155 -6.66 -0.02 17.37
N GLU A 156 -7.71 0.01 18.19
CA GLU A 156 -9.01 -0.57 17.87
C GLU A 156 -9.60 0.07 16.60
N THR A 157 -9.44 1.38 16.44
CA THR A 157 -9.87 2.09 15.20
C THR A 157 -9.08 1.64 13.97
N LEU A 158 -7.81 1.31 14.12
CA LEU A 158 -7.04 0.73 13.03
C LEU A 158 -7.48 -0.72 12.74
N GLU A 159 -7.74 -1.50 13.78
CA GLU A 159 -8.07 -2.93 13.65
C GLU A 159 -9.42 -3.19 12.96
N VAL A 160 -10.37 -2.24 13.00
CA VAL A 160 -11.62 -2.39 12.23
C VAL A 160 -11.41 -2.33 10.71
N TRP A 161 -10.28 -1.80 10.24
CA TRP A 161 -9.92 -1.82 8.83
C TRP A 161 -9.40 -3.22 8.43
N SER A 162 -10.29 -4.06 7.94
CA SER A 162 -10.07 -5.49 7.68
C SER A 162 -8.97 -5.77 6.66
N SER A 163 -8.35 -6.92 6.77
CA SER A 163 -7.32 -7.36 5.84
C SER A 163 -7.93 -8.15 4.67
N PRO A 164 -7.82 -7.71 3.41
CA PRO A 164 -8.48 -8.35 2.26
C PRO A 164 -8.00 -9.77 1.94
N LYS A 165 -7.06 -10.31 2.70
CA LYS A 165 -6.50 -11.66 2.49
C LYS A 165 -6.93 -12.68 3.56
N MET A 166 -7.66 -12.28 4.56
CA MET A 166 -8.30 -13.24 5.45
C MET A 166 -9.54 -13.79 4.73
N LYS A 167 -9.64 -15.12 4.63
CA LYS A 167 -10.62 -15.83 3.80
C LYS A 167 -12.07 -15.59 4.24
N ASP A 168 -12.24 -14.97 5.37
CA ASP A 168 -13.53 -14.74 6.05
C ASP A 168 -13.92 -13.25 6.13
N ASP A 169 -13.01 -12.32 5.77
CA ASP A 169 -13.32 -10.88 5.77
C ASP A 169 -14.19 -10.55 4.55
N LEU A 170 -15.44 -10.20 4.80
CA LEU A 170 -16.43 -9.89 3.75
C LEU A 170 -16.48 -8.40 3.40
N HIS A 171 -16.06 -7.53 4.33
CA HIS A 171 -16.17 -6.08 4.23
C HIS A 171 -14.83 -5.38 4.48
N ASP A 172 -14.73 -4.14 4.02
CA ASP A 172 -13.50 -3.35 4.16
C ASP A 172 -13.26 -2.89 5.61
N PHE A 173 -14.34 -2.73 6.39
CA PHE A 173 -14.26 -2.44 7.82
C PHE A 173 -15.25 -3.34 8.56
N GLU A 174 -14.73 -4.05 9.56
CA GLU A 174 -15.52 -4.96 10.40
C GLU A 174 -15.44 -4.53 11.86
N GLY A 175 -16.56 -4.11 12.40
CA GLY A 175 -16.69 -3.64 13.78
C GLY A 175 -17.63 -4.48 14.62
N MET A 176 -17.61 -4.28 15.94
CA MET A 176 -18.46 -5.04 16.87
C MET A 176 -19.97 -4.78 16.70
N LYS A 177 -20.35 -3.62 16.15
CA LYS A 177 -21.76 -3.22 16.02
C LYS A 177 -22.24 -3.19 14.56
N GLY A 178 -21.33 -3.17 13.59
CA GLY A 178 -21.67 -3.12 12.18
C GLY A 178 -20.43 -3.16 11.31
N ASN A 179 -20.69 -3.32 10.02
CA ASN A 179 -19.68 -3.41 8.97
C ASN A 179 -19.82 -2.27 7.98
N ILE A 180 -18.73 -1.90 7.34
CA ILE A 180 -18.72 -0.89 6.27
C ILE A 180 -18.06 -1.50 5.03
N GLU A 181 -18.76 -1.35 3.93
CA GLU A 181 -18.23 -1.60 2.58
C GLU A 181 -17.90 -0.26 1.94
N ALA A 182 -16.63 -0.04 1.63
CA ALA A 182 -16.16 1.16 0.95
C ALA A 182 -16.28 0.98 -0.57
N LYS A 183 -16.91 1.91 -1.24
CA LYS A 183 -16.95 1.97 -2.70
C LYS A 183 -16.38 3.30 -3.16
N THR A 184 -15.47 3.26 -4.11
CA THR A 184 -14.79 4.46 -4.59
C THR A 184 -14.94 4.57 -6.09
N SER A 185 -15.31 5.73 -6.59
CA SER A 185 -15.38 6.00 -8.02
C SER A 185 -14.70 7.33 -8.36
N SER A 186 -13.87 7.29 -9.41
CA SER A 186 -13.26 8.47 -10.04
C SER A 186 -13.81 8.74 -11.43
N SER A 187 -14.85 8.03 -11.86
CA SER A 187 -15.46 8.12 -13.19
C SER A 187 -16.91 8.62 -13.15
N VAL A 188 -17.40 9.06 -14.31
CA VAL A 188 -18.81 9.41 -14.52
C VAL A 188 -19.34 8.54 -15.67
N PRO A 189 -20.50 7.85 -15.54
CA PRO A 189 -21.40 7.84 -14.39
C PRO A 189 -20.78 7.15 -13.18
N ARG A 190 -21.19 7.56 -11.98
CA ARG A 190 -20.67 7.05 -10.71
C ARG A 190 -21.41 5.77 -10.35
N GLN A 191 -20.81 4.65 -10.72
CA GLN A 191 -21.32 3.33 -10.46
C GLN A 191 -20.30 2.56 -9.63
N PHE A 192 -20.75 1.58 -8.86
CA PHE A 192 -19.86 0.67 -8.16
C PHE A 192 -20.21 -0.79 -8.45
N TYR A 193 -19.21 -1.63 -8.34
CA TYR A 193 -19.35 -3.07 -8.55
C TYR A 193 -19.52 -3.79 -7.22
N VAL A 194 -20.52 -4.66 -7.15
CA VAL A 194 -20.66 -5.63 -6.09
C VAL A 194 -20.03 -6.93 -6.58
N SER A 195 -18.84 -7.22 -6.10
CA SER A 195 -18.01 -8.35 -6.56
C SER A 195 -18.50 -9.70 -6.02
N SER A 196 -19.22 -9.68 -4.91
CA SER A 196 -19.81 -10.86 -4.29
C SER A 196 -21.19 -10.54 -3.74
N ILE A 197 -22.14 -11.42 -4.02
CA ILE A 197 -23.49 -11.36 -3.45
C ILE A 197 -23.46 -11.36 -1.92
N ASN A 198 -22.51 -12.07 -1.33
CA ASN A 198 -22.38 -12.17 0.11
C ASN A 198 -22.02 -10.80 0.76
N GLN A 199 -21.38 -9.89 0.02
CA GLN A 199 -21.04 -8.57 0.54
C GLN A 199 -22.27 -7.72 0.91
N MET A 200 -23.41 -7.97 0.26
CA MET A 200 -24.64 -7.19 0.44
C MET A 200 -25.75 -8.00 1.11
N ASP A 201 -25.47 -9.22 1.52
CA ASP A 201 -26.47 -10.09 2.13
C ASP A 201 -26.58 -9.84 3.64
N HIS A 202 -27.40 -8.87 4.01
CA HIS A 202 -27.64 -8.47 5.40
C HIS A 202 -28.20 -9.59 6.30
N GLU A 203 -28.68 -10.70 5.72
CA GLU A 203 -29.18 -11.84 6.51
C GLU A 203 -28.05 -12.73 7.05
N ILE A 204 -26.91 -12.77 6.36
CA ILE A 204 -25.75 -13.62 6.73
C ILE A 204 -24.62 -12.87 7.40
N ILE A 205 -24.64 -11.53 7.34
CA ILE A 205 -23.60 -10.67 7.94
C ILE A 205 -23.83 -10.57 9.46
N GLU A 206 -22.78 -10.75 10.23
CA GLU A 206 -22.79 -10.50 11.67
C GLU A 206 -21.69 -9.48 12.03
N PRO A 207 -22.02 -8.39 12.74
CA PRO A 207 -23.35 -7.95 13.15
C PRO A 207 -24.21 -7.52 11.94
N LYS A 208 -25.55 -7.65 12.06
CA LYS A 208 -26.52 -7.40 10.97
C LYS A 208 -26.69 -5.92 10.62
N SER A 209 -25.63 -5.16 10.63
CA SER A 209 -25.63 -3.75 10.22
C SER A 209 -24.54 -3.53 9.19
N LEU A 210 -24.96 -3.20 7.98
CA LEU A 210 -24.07 -2.87 6.88
C LEU A 210 -24.32 -1.45 6.41
N THR A 211 -23.26 -0.69 6.27
CA THR A 211 -23.27 0.64 5.66
C THR A 211 -22.35 0.64 4.45
N ILE A 212 -22.84 1.08 3.31
CA ILE A 212 -22.00 1.40 2.16
C ILE A 212 -21.54 2.85 2.30
N ILE A 213 -20.24 3.09 2.21
CA ILE A 213 -19.68 4.43 2.09
C ILE A 213 -19.16 4.62 0.67
N PHE A 214 -19.80 5.51 -0.06
CA PHE A 214 -19.43 5.81 -1.43
C PHE A 214 -18.58 7.06 -1.51
N VAL A 215 -17.28 6.89 -1.73
CA VAL A 215 -16.30 7.97 -1.87
C VAL A 215 -16.24 8.42 -3.33
N LYS A 216 -16.55 9.67 -3.58
CA LYS A 216 -16.56 10.29 -4.91
C LYS A 216 -15.29 11.10 -5.09
N LEU A 217 -14.47 10.69 -6.04
CA LEU A 217 -13.25 11.37 -6.41
C LEU A 217 -13.36 11.98 -7.79
N THR A 218 -12.62 13.06 -8.01
CA THR A 218 -12.38 13.62 -9.35
C THR A 218 -10.88 13.86 -9.51
N PRO A 219 -10.34 13.83 -10.75
CA PRO A 219 -8.96 14.27 -10.96
C PRO A 219 -8.76 15.69 -10.41
N GLY A 220 -7.68 15.89 -9.66
CA GLY A 220 -7.36 17.16 -9.01
C GLY A 220 -6.02 17.07 -8.30
N ASP A 221 -5.60 18.13 -7.62
CA ASP A 221 -4.25 18.24 -7.05
C ASP A 221 -4.24 18.22 -5.51
N ASP A 222 -5.36 17.87 -4.86
CA ASP A 222 -5.46 17.96 -3.40
C ASP A 222 -4.66 16.85 -2.70
N PHE A 223 -4.70 15.63 -3.24
CA PHE A 223 -3.99 14.50 -2.64
C PHE A 223 -3.71 13.36 -3.62
N THR A 224 -2.71 12.58 -3.28
CA THR A 224 -2.34 11.32 -3.94
C THR A 224 -2.45 10.19 -2.92
N LEU A 225 -2.45 8.93 -3.38
CA LEU A 225 -2.43 7.78 -2.48
C LEU A 225 -1.26 7.84 -1.48
N PRO A 226 0.01 8.10 -1.89
CA PRO A 226 1.12 8.25 -0.93
C PRO A 226 0.92 9.38 0.07
N SER A 227 0.36 10.52 -0.35
CA SER A 227 0.15 11.64 0.57
C SER A 227 -0.87 11.33 1.68
N VAL A 228 -1.90 10.54 1.36
CA VAL A 228 -2.88 10.07 2.36
C VAL A 228 -2.24 9.03 3.28
N VAL A 229 -1.47 8.10 2.73
CA VAL A 229 -0.70 7.12 3.51
C VAL A 229 0.21 7.80 4.51
N ASP A 230 0.96 8.83 4.10
CA ASP A 230 1.87 9.57 4.98
C ASP A 230 1.14 10.30 6.10
N ARG A 231 -0.03 10.89 5.83
CA ARG A 231 -0.87 11.52 6.88
C ARG A 231 -1.33 10.51 7.91
N ILE A 232 -1.83 9.34 7.49
CA ILE A 232 -2.27 8.28 8.39
C ILE A 232 -1.09 7.68 9.16
N ARG A 233 0.04 7.42 8.48
CA ARG A 233 1.26 6.91 9.12
C ARG A 233 1.75 7.85 10.22
N SER A 234 1.70 9.16 10.00
CA SER A 234 2.04 10.16 11.01
C SER A 234 1.14 10.06 12.24
N LYS A 235 -0.18 9.95 12.05
CA LYS A 235 -1.15 9.76 13.15
C LYS A 235 -0.90 8.45 13.92
N CYS A 236 -0.69 7.36 13.18
CA CYS A 236 -0.36 6.07 13.77
C CYS A 236 0.96 6.09 14.54
N SER A 237 1.93 6.88 14.09
CA SER A 237 3.21 7.05 14.79
C SER A 237 3.03 7.78 16.14
N GLU A 238 2.15 8.78 16.22
CA GLU A 238 1.87 9.51 17.46
C GLU A 238 1.33 8.62 18.56
N ILE A 239 0.65 7.54 18.21
CA ILE A 239 0.07 6.56 19.14
C ILE A 239 0.79 5.20 19.14
N GLY A 240 1.93 5.11 18.44
CA GLY A 240 2.82 3.93 18.49
C GLY A 240 2.36 2.71 17.68
N ILE A 241 1.48 2.87 16.70
CA ILE A 241 0.93 1.76 15.88
C ILE A 241 1.28 1.87 14.39
N SER A 242 2.28 2.64 14.02
CA SER A 242 2.68 2.81 12.61
C SER A 242 3.12 1.50 11.94
N VAL A 243 3.72 0.59 12.70
CA VAL A 243 4.14 -0.73 12.20
C VAL A 243 2.92 -1.58 11.82
N ASP A 244 1.89 -1.58 12.67
CA ASP A 244 0.64 -2.31 12.39
C ASP A 244 -0.02 -1.78 11.10
N PHE A 245 -0.07 -0.45 10.94
CA PHE A 245 -0.60 0.20 9.74
C PHE A 245 0.19 -0.18 8.47
N ASP A 246 1.52 -0.11 8.51
CA ASP A 246 2.37 -0.47 7.37
C ASP A 246 2.23 -1.96 7.00
N GLU A 247 2.05 -2.85 7.97
CA GLU A 247 1.77 -4.26 7.69
C GLU A 247 0.40 -4.47 7.01
N MET A 248 -0.62 -3.73 7.43
CA MET A 248 -1.94 -3.78 6.81
C MET A 248 -1.92 -3.25 5.38
N LEU A 249 -1.24 -2.14 5.12
CA LEU A 249 -1.01 -1.60 3.78
C LEU A 249 -0.30 -2.61 2.87
N LYS A 250 0.74 -3.25 3.40
CA LYS A 250 1.50 -4.25 2.65
C LYS A 250 0.65 -5.46 2.28
N LYS A 251 -0.23 -5.90 3.17
CA LYS A 251 -1.17 -7.01 2.90
C LYS A 251 -2.14 -6.65 1.76
N ARG A 252 -2.53 -5.38 1.63
CA ARG A 252 -3.36 -4.87 0.53
C ARG A 252 -2.61 -4.73 -0.80
N GLY A 253 -1.32 -4.87 -0.80
CA GLY A 253 -0.49 -4.81 -2.01
C GLY A 253 0.26 -3.50 -2.20
N TYR A 254 0.06 -2.51 -1.32
CA TYR A 254 0.82 -1.26 -1.36
C TYR A 254 2.32 -1.53 -1.16
N ARG A 255 3.15 -0.87 -1.95
CA ARG A 255 4.60 -1.00 -1.93
C ARG A 255 5.22 0.39 -1.81
N ASN A 256 5.94 0.64 -0.71
CA ASN A 256 6.59 1.94 -0.48
C ASN A 256 7.55 2.32 -1.62
N PHE A 257 8.17 1.35 -2.27
CA PHE A 257 9.08 1.62 -3.39
C PHE A 257 8.35 1.99 -4.69
N GLU A 258 7.03 1.86 -4.78
CA GLU A 258 6.19 2.26 -5.91
C GLU A 258 5.45 3.59 -5.68
N GLU A 259 5.69 4.30 -4.58
CA GLU A 259 5.01 5.56 -4.23
C GLU A 259 5.11 6.62 -5.32
N ASP A 260 6.24 6.70 -6.02
CA ASP A 260 6.40 7.63 -7.16
C ASP A 260 5.41 7.31 -8.30
N VAL A 261 5.12 6.01 -8.53
CA VAL A 261 4.12 5.57 -9.52
C VAL A 261 2.72 5.89 -9.02
N TYR A 262 2.45 5.64 -7.74
CA TYR A 262 1.14 5.95 -7.15
C TYR A 262 0.87 7.45 -7.08
N ALA A 263 1.92 8.28 -6.99
CA ALA A 263 1.82 9.73 -6.98
C ALA A 263 1.48 10.33 -8.37
N GLU A 264 1.53 9.53 -9.46
CA GLU A 264 1.09 9.97 -10.78
C GLU A 264 -0.42 10.19 -10.86
N LEU A 265 -1.18 9.57 -9.95
CA LEU A 265 -2.62 9.75 -9.85
C LEU A 265 -2.91 10.71 -8.69
N SER A 266 -3.45 11.87 -9.01
CA SER A 266 -3.89 12.84 -8.01
C SER A 266 -5.38 13.15 -8.14
N PHE A 267 -6.00 13.42 -7.01
CA PHE A 267 -7.44 13.53 -6.86
C PHE A 267 -7.82 14.69 -5.95
N GLN A 268 -9.08 15.10 -6.09
CA GLN A 268 -9.82 15.89 -5.11
C GLN A 268 -11.09 15.13 -4.71
N MET A 269 -11.56 15.37 -3.49
CA MET A 269 -12.80 14.76 -3.01
C MET A 269 -14.00 15.58 -3.49
N ASP A 270 -14.92 14.93 -4.18
CA ASP A 270 -16.17 15.55 -4.64
C ASP A 270 -17.34 15.25 -3.69
N GLY A 271 -17.18 14.32 -2.78
CA GLY A 271 -18.15 14.01 -1.74
C GLY A 271 -18.07 12.59 -1.21
N ILE A 272 -18.81 12.35 -0.14
CA ILE A 272 -19.00 11.04 0.47
C ILE A 272 -20.49 10.87 0.72
N ASP A 273 -21.06 9.77 0.23
CA ASP A 273 -22.43 9.37 0.54
C ASP A 273 -22.40 8.12 1.42
N GLN A 274 -23.37 8.04 2.32
CA GLN A 274 -23.53 6.89 3.22
C GLN A 274 -24.92 6.28 2.98
N HIS A 275 -24.95 4.96 2.84
CA HIS A 275 -26.17 4.22 2.56
C HIS A 275 -26.27 3.03 3.52
N ILE A 276 -27.37 2.94 4.23
CA ILE A 276 -27.67 1.73 5.04
C ILE A 276 -28.20 0.67 4.10
N VAL A 277 -27.65 -0.54 4.23
CA VAL A 277 -28.20 -1.73 3.55
C VAL A 277 -29.16 -2.44 4.51
N ASP A 278 -30.39 -2.56 4.10
CA ASP A 278 -31.47 -3.23 4.85
C ASP A 278 -32.29 -4.15 3.92
N SER A 279 -33.36 -4.72 4.45
CA SER A 279 -34.25 -5.64 3.70
C SER A 279 -34.94 -4.98 2.49
N ASP A 280 -35.04 -3.68 2.46
CA ASP A 280 -35.73 -2.92 1.41
C ASP A 280 -34.75 -2.43 0.35
N THR A 281 -33.47 -2.60 0.57
CA THR A 281 -32.43 -2.23 -0.40
C THR A 281 -32.50 -3.15 -1.61
N PRO A 282 -32.73 -2.65 -2.84
CA PRO A 282 -32.99 -3.47 -4.03
C PRO A 282 -31.68 -4.05 -4.61
N ILE A 283 -30.98 -4.83 -3.83
CA ILE A 283 -29.78 -5.57 -4.20
C ILE A 283 -30.06 -7.06 -4.05
N TYR A 284 -29.71 -7.85 -5.07
CA TYR A 284 -29.91 -9.29 -5.00
C TYR A 284 -29.06 -9.93 -3.92
N THR A 285 -29.71 -10.68 -3.03
CA THR A 285 -29.09 -11.53 -2.01
C THR A 285 -28.94 -12.96 -2.53
N ASN A 286 -28.11 -13.77 -1.86
CA ASN A 286 -27.98 -15.20 -2.17
C ASN A 286 -29.32 -15.94 -2.09
N ARG A 287 -30.18 -15.56 -1.16
CA ARG A 287 -31.50 -16.19 -0.96
C ARG A 287 -32.38 -15.95 -2.16
N GLU A 288 -32.48 -14.73 -2.64
CA GLU A 288 -33.33 -14.40 -3.79
C GLU A 288 -32.82 -15.06 -5.06
N LEU A 289 -31.50 -15.03 -5.29
CA LEU A 289 -30.92 -15.69 -6.46
C LEU A 289 -31.10 -17.19 -6.45
N ASN A 290 -30.91 -17.85 -5.32
CA ASN A 290 -31.14 -19.30 -5.20
C ASN A 290 -32.60 -19.70 -5.43
N GLN A 291 -33.54 -18.80 -5.14
CA GLN A 291 -34.97 -19.03 -5.45
C GLN A 291 -35.25 -18.89 -6.95
N ILE A 292 -34.64 -17.95 -7.64
CA ILE A 292 -34.89 -17.67 -9.05
C ILE A 292 -34.00 -18.50 -9.97
N TYR A 293 -32.72 -18.68 -9.59
CA TYR A 293 -31.70 -19.34 -10.40
C TYR A 293 -30.80 -20.26 -9.55
N PRO A 294 -31.32 -21.44 -9.13
CA PRO A 294 -30.58 -22.32 -8.20
C PRO A 294 -29.27 -22.89 -8.77
N ALA A 295 -29.04 -22.77 -10.08
CA ALA A 295 -27.81 -23.23 -10.73
C ALA A 295 -26.75 -22.11 -10.93
N VAL A 296 -27.01 -20.88 -10.50
CA VAL A 296 -26.08 -19.76 -10.65
C VAL A 296 -25.14 -19.70 -9.46
N ALA A 297 -23.89 -20.04 -9.69
CA ALA A 297 -22.86 -20.06 -8.64
C ALA A 297 -22.25 -18.67 -8.37
N ARG A 298 -22.37 -17.72 -9.30
CA ARG A 298 -21.77 -16.37 -9.16
C ARG A 298 -22.52 -15.34 -10.01
N ILE A 299 -22.81 -14.19 -9.42
CA ILE A 299 -23.27 -12.98 -10.13
C ILE A 299 -22.43 -11.79 -9.67
N ASN A 300 -22.07 -10.95 -10.63
CA ASN A 300 -21.52 -9.62 -10.36
C ASN A 300 -22.63 -8.61 -10.66
N GLN A 301 -22.84 -7.67 -9.75
CA GLN A 301 -23.83 -6.61 -9.90
C GLN A 301 -23.12 -5.28 -10.14
N VAL A 302 -23.67 -4.44 -11.03
CA VAL A 302 -23.29 -3.05 -11.18
C VAL A 302 -24.42 -2.24 -10.57
N VAL A 303 -24.06 -1.40 -9.61
CA VAL A 303 -25.01 -0.60 -8.86
C VAL A 303 -24.80 0.87 -9.20
N ASP A 304 -25.87 1.54 -9.65
CA ASP A 304 -25.89 2.99 -9.78
C ASP A 304 -26.61 3.55 -8.54
N PRO A 305 -25.88 4.19 -7.62
CA PRO A 305 -26.47 4.67 -6.38
C PRO A 305 -27.55 5.73 -6.58
N ASN A 306 -27.59 6.39 -7.75
CA ASN A 306 -28.66 7.36 -8.05
C ASN A 306 -29.98 6.70 -8.47
N MET A 307 -29.95 5.40 -8.80
CA MET A 307 -31.12 4.61 -9.23
C MET A 307 -31.73 3.78 -8.11
N ILE A 308 -31.06 3.73 -6.95
CA ILE A 308 -31.51 3.00 -5.77
C ILE A 308 -31.97 4.01 -4.73
N ASP A 309 -33.16 3.83 -4.23
CA ASP A 309 -33.65 4.59 -3.06
C ASP A 309 -33.03 3.96 -1.80
N PHE A 310 -31.76 4.24 -1.60
CA PHE A 310 -31.10 3.89 -0.34
C PHE A 310 -31.64 4.81 0.75
N SER A 311 -31.84 4.29 1.95
CA SER A 311 -31.98 5.11 3.15
C SER A 311 -30.70 5.91 3.37
N THR A 312 -30.62 7.06 2.69
CA THR A 312 -29.43 7.91 2.74
C THR A 312 -29.35 8.55 4.11
N ILE A 313 -28.22 8.40 4.76
CA ILE A 313 -27.96 9.13 6.00
C ILE A 313 -27.61 10.56 5.57
N GLU A 314 -28.50 11.52 5.85
CA GLU A 314 -28.34 12.93 5.45
C GLU A 314 -27.13 13.60 6.12
N SER A 315 -26.49 12.98 7.12
CA SER A 315 -25.36 13.53 7.81
C SER A 315 -24.08 12.75 7.50
N SER A 316 -23.08 13.46 7.01
CA SER A 316 -21.70 12.98 6.94
C SER A 316 -21.02 13.03 8.32
N ASP A 317 -21.76 12.78 9.40
CA ASP A 317 -21.18 12.78 10.73
C ASP A 317 -20.39 11.48 10.93
N TRP A 318 -19.08 11.62 10.91
CA TRP A 318 -18.15 10.53 11.14
C TRP A 318 -18.31 9.90 12.52
N SER A 319 -18.88 10.65 13.50
CA SER A 319 -19.21 10.12 14.83
C SER A 319 -20.26 9.02 14.73
N ASP A 320 -21.26 9.17 13.84
CA ASP A 320 -22.27 8.13 13.61
C ASP A 320 -21.65 6.89 12.96
N ILE A 321 -20.73 7.08 12.02
CA ILE A 321 -19.98 5.97 11.39
C ILE A 321 -19.17 5.22 12.45
N ALA A 322 -18.39 5.93 13.27
CA ALA A 322 -17.60 5.35 14.35
C ALA A 322 -18.48 4.58 15.34
N ASN A 323 -19.62 5.16 15.73
CA ASN A 323 -20.60 4.52 16.61
C ASN A 323 -21.21 3.24 16.01
N ARG A 324 -21.46 3.22 14.69
CA ARG A 324 -21.96 2.02 13.97
C ARG A 324 -20.95 0.91 13.91
N LEU A 325 -19.67 1.22 13.78
CA LEU A 325 -18.57 0.25 13.88
C LEU A 325 -18.35 -0.21 15.34
N GLY A 326 -18.69 0.63 16.30
CA GLY A 326 -18.43 0.37 17.72
C GLY A 326 -17.02 0.78 18.17
N VAL A 327 -16.40 1.71 17.42
CA VAL A 327 -15.12 2.34 17.77
C VAL A 327 -15.31 3.74 18.28
#